data_638f1fd6c0a0e2096fe12d5c1f825ffc
#
_entry.id   638f1fd6c0a0e2096fe12d5c1f825ffc
#
_cell.length_a   1.000
_cell.length_b   1.000
_cell.length_c   1.000
_cell.angle_alpha   90.00
_cell.angle_beta   90.00
_cell.angle_gamma   90.00
#
_symmetry.space_group_name_H-M   'P 1'
#
loop_
_entity.id
_entity.type
_entity.pdbx_description
1 polymer ?
#
loop_
_entity_poly.entity_id
_entity_poly.type
_entity_poly.pdbx_seq_one_letter_code
_entity_poly.pdbx_strand_id
1 'polypeptide(L)'
;MKRDRIYLCLAHMSGQEQKFIKEAFDTNWVVPMGPNVNGFEADLERFVNRREGTEPQNKTVVCLSAGTAAVHLALLACGVGPGDEVLVQSFTFCASSHPVTYLGATPVFVDSERETWNLDPDLLEAAIADRIAKTGRKPKAIVPVA
;
A
#
# COMPACT_ATOMS: atom_id res chain seq x y z
N MET A 1 11.18 34.61 16.71
CA MET A 1 12.14 33.56 16.31
C MET A 1 11.59 32.89 15.06
N LYS A 2 12.35 32.87 13.97
CA LYS A 2 12.00 32.10 12.76
C LYS A 2 12.27 30.66 13.08
N ARG A 3 11.24 29.81 13.14
CA ARG A 3 11.42 28.37 13.35
C ARG A 3 11.88 27.74 12.06
N ASP A 4 12.87 26.86 12.11
CA ASP A 4 13.29 26.09 10.96
C ASP A 4 12.15 25.16 10.53
N ARG A 5 12.03 24.95 9.21
CA ARG A 5 11.01 24.08 8.65
C ARG A 5 11.34 22.61 8.98
N ILE A 6 10.40 21.93 9.59
CA ILE A 6 10.48 20.48 9.80
C ILE A 6 9.94 19.79 8.55
N TYR A 7 10.78 18.98 7.90
CA TYR A 7 10.39 18.17 6.75
C TYR A 7 9.89 16.80 7.22
N LEU A 8 8.84 16.28 6.59
CA LEU A 8 8.26 14.99 6.93
C LEU A 8 9.25 13.84 6.69
N CYS A 9 9.88 13.84 5.52
CA CYS A 9 10.94 12.90 5.17
C CYS A 9 11.80 13.49 4.06
N LEU A 10 13.03 12.96 3.92
CA LEU A 10 13.92 13.23 2.79
C LEU A 10 13.97 11.98 1.91
N ALA A 11 14.04 12.20 0.59
CA ALA A 11 14.32 11.11 -0.34
C ALA A 11 15.71 10.52 -0.05
N HIS A 12 15.80 9.20 -0.05
CA HIS A 12 17.07 8.49 0.04
C HIS A 12 17.55 8.12 -1.37
N MET A 13 18.80 8.46 -1.66
CA MET A 13 19.44 8.14 -2.94
C MET A 13 20.55 7.13 -2.68
N SER A 14 20.53 6.01 -3.40
CA SER A 14 21.55 4.96 -3.29
C SER A 14 22.83 5.28 -4.07
N GLY A 15 22.73 6.23 -5.02
CA GLY A 15 23.81 6.57 -5.96
C GLY A 15 23.83 5.70 -7.22
N GLN A 16 22.92 4.73 -7.35
CA GLN A 16 22.82 3.85 -8.53
C GLN A 16 21.75 4.28 -9.54
N GLU A 17 20.90 5.22 -9.17
CA GLU A 17 19.72 5.62 -9.95
C GLU A 17 20.10 6.08 -11.36
N GLN A 18 21.16 6.90 -11.48
CA GLN A 18 21.62 7.44 -12.75
C GLN A 18 22.14 6.36 -13.70
N LYS A 19 22.71 5.28 -13.15
CA LYS A 19 23.15 4.13 -13.96
C LYS A 19 21.96 3.47 -14.66
N PHE A 20 20.88 3.19 -13.93
CA PHE A 20 19.69 2.54 -14.49
C PHE A 20 18.94 3.47 -15.46
N ILE A 21 18.89 4.77 -15.15
CA ILE A 21 18.32 5.77 -16.08
C ILE A 21 19.11 5.80 -17.37
N LYS A 22 20.45 5.90 -17.29
CA LYS A 22 21.29 5.93 -18.48
C LYS A 22 21.16 4.66 -19.30
N GLU A 23 21.14 3.49 -18.68
CA GLU A 23 20.96 2.21 -19.36
C GLU A 23 19.63 2.15 -20.11
N ALA A 24 18.54 2.61 -19.50
CA ALA A 24 17.22 2.65 -20.15
C ALA A 24 17.24 3.53 -21.41
N PHE A 25 17.91 4.68 -21.37
CA PHE A 25 18.04 5.58 -22.53
C PHE A 25 18.98 5.00 -23.58
N ASP A 26 20.13 4.48 -23.21
CA ASP A 26 21.13 3.91 -24.14
C ASP A 26 20.56 2.71 -24.92
N THR A 27 19.68 1.94 -24.27
CA THR A 27 19.08 0.73 -24.86
C THR A 27 17.67 0.92 -25.38
N ASN A 28 17.17 2.17 -25.36
CA ASN A 28 15.83 2.56 -25.82
C ASN A 28 14.67 1.85 -25.07
N TRP A 29 14.89 1.48 -23.81
CA TRP A 29 13.84 0.93 -22.93
C TRP A 29 13.15 2.02 -22.10
N VAL A 30 12.73 3.10 -22.74
CA VAL A 30 11.96 4.19 -22.09
C VAL A 30 10.47 3.92 -22.28
N VAL A 31 10.00 2.80 -21.74
CA VAL A 31 8.63 2.28 -21.85
C VAL A 31 8.21 1.64 -20.50
N PRO A 32 6.91 1.39 -20.28
CA PRO A 32 6.44 0.81 -19.00
C PRO A 32 6.85 -0.65 -18.76
N MET A 33 7.65 -1.24 -19.61
CA MET A 33 8.19 -2.60 -19.50
C MET A 33 9.69 -2.55 -19.78
N GLY A 34 10.40 -3.63 -19.54
CA GLY A 34 11.81 -3.75 -19.91
C GLY A 34 12.70 -4.39 -18.84
N PRO A 35 14.00 -4.49 -19.11
CA PRO A 35 14.94 -5.22 -18.23
C PRO A 35 14.94 -4.74 -16.78
N ASN A 36 14.84 -3.42 -16.53
CA ASN A 36 14.84 -2.85 -15.19
C ASN A 36 13.57 -3.21 -14.41
N VAL A 37 12.40 -3.19 -15.04
CA VAL A 37 11.13 -3.60 -14.40
C VAL A 37 11.16 -5.09 -14.10
N ASN A 38 11.52 -5.93 -15.09
CA ASN A 38 11.60 -7.38 -14.92
C ASN A 38 12.63 -7.76 -13.84
N GLY A 39 13.77 -7.09 -13.80
CA GLY A 39 14.81 -7.30 -12.78
C GLY A 39 14.31 -6.95 -11.39
N PHE A 40 13.61 -5.83 -11.23
CA PHE A 40 13.05 -5.40 -9.95
C PHE A 40 11.96 -6.36 -9.45
N GLU A 41 11.06 -6.80 -10.31
CA GLU A 41 10.05 -7.81 -9.98
C GLU A 41 10.69 -9.12 -9.52
N ALA A 42 11.68 -9.62 -10.27
CA ALA A 42 12.39 -10.84 -9.92
C ALA A 42 13.18 -10.73 -8.60
N ASP A 43 13.78 -9.57 -8.30
CA ASP A 43 14.49 -9.32 -7.04
C ASP A 43 13.53 -9.32 -5.85
N LEU A 44 12.38 -8.67 -5.99
CA LEU A 44 11.33 -8.66 -4.96
C LEU A 44 10.70 -10.04 -4.78
N GLU A 45 10.47 -10.79 -5.86
CA GLU A 45 9.99 -12.19 -5.76
C GLU A 45 10.95 -13.04 -4.96
N ARG A 46 12.24 -12.95 -5.24
CA ARG A 46 13.28 -13.65 -4.45
C ARG A 46 13.27 -13.24 -2.98
N PHE A 47 13.07 -11.96 -2.70
CA PHE A 47 13.03 -11.45 -1.34
C PHE A 47 11.81 -11.93 -0.56
N VAL A 48 10.60 -11.84 -1.11
CA VAL A 48 9.36 -12.22 -0.42
C VAL A 48 9.17 -13.74 -0.32
N ASN A 49 9.83 -14.51 -1.18
CA ASN A 49 9.77 -15.98 -1.18
C ASN A 49 10.90 -16.63 -0.32
N ARG A 50 11.83 -15.84 0.23
CA ARG A 50 12.97 -16.31 1.05
C ARG A 50 12.66 -16.61 2.51
N ARG A 51 11.41 -16.56 2.97
CA ARG A 51 11.10 -16.78 4.39
C ARG A 51 11.52 -18.18 4.82
N GLU A 52 12.53 -18.26 5.72
CA GLU A 52 12.97 -19.50 6.34
C GLU A 52 11.81 -20.15 7.12
N GLY A 53 11.68 -21.47 7.00
CA GLY A 53 10.73 -22.26 7.80
C GLY A 53 9.29 -22.34 7.29
N THR A 54 8.98 -21.79 6.14
CA THR A 54 7.68 -21.97 5.45
C THR A 54 7.88 -22.62 4.09
N GLU A 55 6.90 -23.43 3.65
CA GLU A 55 6.86 -23.92 2.27
C GLU A 55 7.06 -22.76 1.29
N PRO A 56 7.81 -22.95 0.19
CA PRO A 56 8.02 -21.90 -0.80
C PRO A 56 6.67 -21.37 -1.30
N GLN A 57 6.33 -20.17 -0.89
CA GLN A 57 5.15 -19.51 -1.43
C GLN A 57 5.56 -18.94 -2.79
N ASN A 58 5.04 -19.49 -3.88
CA ASN A 58 5.23 -18.97 -5.24
C ASN A 58 4.48 -17.63 -5.39
N LYS A 59 4.93 -16.60 -4.69
CA LYS A 59 4.40 -15.24 -4.83
C LYS A 59 4.99 -14.60 -6.07
N THR A 60 4.12 -14.05 -6.89
CA THR A 60 4.49 -13.22 -8.03
C THR A 60 4.42 -11.76 -7.64
N VAL A 61 5.38 -10.97 -8.08
CA VAL A 61 5.43 -9.52 -7.89
C VAL A 61 5.08 -8.83 -9.20
N VAL A 62 4.25 -7.82 -9.13
CA VAL A 62 3.88 -6.97 -10.27
C VAL A 62 4.14 -5.53 -9.91
N CYS A 63 4.95 -4.84 -10.71
CA CYS A 63 5.24 -3.43 -10.59
C CYS A 63 4.09 -2.58 -11.11
N LEU A 64 3.74 -1.55 -10.35
CA LEU A 64 2.74 -0.56 -10.72
C LEU A 64 3.35 0.84 -10.67
N SER A 65 2.67 1.81 -11.29
CA SER A 65 3.17 3.19 -11.41
C SER A 65 3.29 3.92 -10.06
N ALA A 66 2.54 3.50 -9.05
CA ALA A 66 2.55 4.11 -7.72
C ALA A 66 1.93 3.19 -6.66
N GLY A 67 2.23 3.42 -5.38
CA GLY A 67 1.60 2.72 -4.27
C GLY A 67 0.08 2.88 -4.23
N THR A 68 -0.44 4.03 -4.64
CA THR A 68 -1.90 4.25 -4.80
C THR A 68 -2.53 3.26 -5.77
N ALA A 69 -1.86 2.99 -6.89
CA ALA A 69 -2.32 1.99 -7.87
C ALA A 69 -2.25 0.57 -7.29
N ALA A 70 -1.24 0.28 -6.46
CA ALA A 70 -1.11 -1.01 -5.79
C ALA A 70 -2.25 -1.24 -4.79
N VAL A 71 -2.59 -0.25 -3.96
CA VAL A 71 -3.74 -0.34 -3.04
C VAL A 71 -5.05 -0.51 -3.82
N HIS A 72 -5.23 0.23 -4.92
CA HIS A 72 -6.42 0.10 -5.76
C HIS A 72 -6.57 -1.32 -6.33
N LEU A 73 -5.50 -1.87 -6.89
CA LEU A 73 -5.51 -3.23 -7.44
C LEU A 73 -5.72 -4.30 -6.35
N ALA A 74 -5.11 -4.12 -5.17
CA ALA A 74 -5.31 -5.02 -4.04
C ALA A 74 -6.78 -5.03 -3.56
N LEU A 75 -7.42 -3.87 -3.48
CA LEU A 75 -8.83 -3.77 -3.11
C LEU A 75 -9.74 -4.42 -4.16
N LEU A 76 -9.44 -4.24 -5.46
CA LEU A 76 -10.12 -4.97 -6.54
C LEU A 76 -9.97 -6.48 -6.40
N ALA A 77 -8.76 -6.97 -6.11
CA ALA A 77 -8.50 -8.39 -5.89
C ALA A 77 -9.24 -8.95 -4.66
N CYS A 78 -9.48 -8.12 -3.64
CA CYS A 78 -10.34 -8.46 -2.49
C CYS A 78 -11.83 -8.40 -2.83
N GLY A 79 -12.22 -8.03 -4.04
CA GLY A 79 -13.60 -7.92 -4.48
C GLY A 79 -14.35 -6.74 -3.85
N VAL A 80 -13.65 -5.66 -3.52
CA VAL A 80 -14.26 -4.43 -3.02
C VAL A 80 -14.97 -3.71 -4.16
N GLY A 81 -16.19 -3.25 -3.92
CA GLY A 81 -17.02 -2.55 -4.91
C GLY A 81 -18.07 -1.64 -4.28
N PRO A 82 -18.98 -1.10 -5.11
CA PRO A 82 -20.01 -0.18 -4.65
C PRO A 82 -20.85 -0.75 -3.51
N GLY A 83 -21.05 0.05 -2.46
CA GLY A 83 -21.81 -0.33 -1.27
C GLY A 83 -21.04 -1.15 -0.24
N ASP A 84 -19.80 -1.50 -0.49
CA ASP A 84 -18.91 -2.10 0.51
C ASP A 84 -18.30 -1.03 1.42
N GLU A 85 -17.88 -1.45 2.60
CA GLU A 85 -17.12 -0.65 3.54
C GLU A 85 -15.70 -1.22 3.71
N VAL A 86 -14.71 -0.31 3.80
CA VAL A 86 -13.31 -0.65 4.04
C VAL A 86 -12.83 0.14 5.25
N LEU A 87 -12.27 -0.55 6.25
CA LEU A 87 -11.66 0.11 7.40
C LEU A 87 -10.29 0.65 7.01
N VAL A 88 -10.04 1.91 7.32
CA VAL A 88 -8.80 2.61 6.96
C VAL A 88 -8.31 3.38 8.17
N GLN A 89 -7.03 3.34 8.45
CA GLN A 89 -6.44 4.17 9.50
C GLN A 89 -6.64 5.66 9.18
N SER A 90 -6.96 6.49 10.19
CA SER A 90 -7.16 7.94 10.01
C SER A 90 -5.85 8.69 9.81
N PHE A 91 -4.79 8.29 10.54
CA PHE A 91 -3.46 8.88 10.44
C PHE A 91 -2.64 8.21 9.35
N THR A 92 -2.90 8.59 8.10
CA THR A 92 -2.27 8.00 6.91
C THR A 92 -2.22 9.00 5.76
N PHE A 93 -1.43 8.69 4.75
CA PHE A 93 -1.49 9.39 3.47
C PHE A 93 -2.79 9.04 2.75
N CYS A 94 -3.38 10.00 2.03
CA CYS A 94 -4.67 9.85 1.36
C CYS A 94 -4.74 8.68 0.36
N ALA A 95 -3.59 8.18 -0.09
CA ALA A 95 -3.51 6.99 -0.95
C ALA A 95 -4.04 5.70 -0.29
N SER A 96 -4.22 5.67 1.04
CA SER A 96 -4.85 4.55 1.73
C SER A 96 -6.37 4.57 1.59
N SER A 97 -7.00 5.74 1.53
CA SER A 97 -8.46 5.90 1.50
C SER A 97 -9.04 6.21 0.11
N HIS A 98 -8.33 6.97 -0.72
CA HIS A 98 -8.82 7.34 -2.05
C HIS A 98 -9.15 6.14 -2.94
N PRO A 99 -8.33 5.08 -3.02
CA PRO A 99 -8.66 3.91 -3.82
C PRO A 99 -9.98 3.22 -3.42
N VAL A 100 -10.38 3.32 -2.14
CA VAL A 100 -11.68 2.83 -1.68
C VAL A 100 -12.81 3.58 -2.39
N THR A 101 -12.69 4.91 -2.47
CA THR A 101 -13.70 5.74 -3.14
C THR A 101 -13.70 5.56 -4.66
N TYR A 102 -12.56 5.25 -5.27
CA TYR A 102 -12.50 4.94 -6.71
C TYR A 102 -13.34 3.72 -7.08
N LEU A 103 -13.50 2.78 -6.13
CA LEU A 103 -14.31 1.59 -6.28
C LEU A 103 -15.79 1.77 -5.92
N GLY A 104 -16.21 3.01 -5.57
CA GLY A 104 -17.56 3.29 -5.10
C GLY A 104 -17.85 2.72 -3.70
N ALA A 105 -16.82 2.28 -2.97
CA ALA A 105 -16.93 1.82 -1.59
C ALA A 105 -16.77 2.99 -0.60
N THR A 106 -17.12 2.76 0.65
CA THR A 106 -17.07 3.77 1.71
C THR A 106 -15.88 3.49 2.64
N PRO A 107 -14.91 4.42 2.77
CA PRO A 107 -13.88 4.31 3.79
C PRO A 107 -14.47 4.61 5.17
N VAL A 108 -14.20 3.75 6.13
CA VAL A 108 -14.56 3.92 7.55
C VAL A 108 -13.26 4.09 8.32
N PHE A 109 -13.08 5.26 8.92
CA PHE A 109 -11.82 5.59 9.56
C PHE A 109 -11.74 5.03 10.97
N VAL A 110 -10.57 4.46 11.30
CA VAL A 110 -10.19 3.97 12.63
C VAL A 110 -8.97 4.75 13.08
N ASP A 111 -8.93 5.13 14.34
CA ASP A 111 -7.84 5.94 14.87
C ASP A 111 -6.58 5.11 15.16
N SER A 112 -5.50 5.81 15.46
CA SER A 112 -4.18 5.25 15.77
C SER A 112 -4.00 5.09 17.27
N GLU A 113 -3.25 4.07 17.69
CA GLU A 113 -2.79 3.98 19.06
C GLU A 113 -1.67 5.03 19.34
N ARG A 114 -1.39 5.30 20.63
CA ARG A 114 -0.60 6.48 21.03
C ARG A 114 0.91 6.26 21.08
N GLU A 115 1.37 5.02 21.08
CA GLU A 115 2.79 4.70 21.26
C GLU A 115 3.55 4.73 19.95
N THR A 116 3.05 4.03 18.93
CA THR A 116 3.70 3.89 17.60
C THR A 116 2.98 4.64 16.50
N TRP A 117 1.77 5.13 16.75
CA TRP A 117 0.86 5.78 15.80
C TRP A 117 0.36 4.85 14.69
N ASN A 118 0.51 3.54 14.88
CA ASN A 118 -0.08 2.53 14.01
C ASN A 118 -1.59 2.39 14.25
N LEU A 119 -2.27 1.61 13.42
CA LEU A 119 -3.69 1.32 13.59
C LEU A 119 -3.96 0.71 14.97
N ASP A 120 -4.90 1.28 15.72
CA ASP A 120 -5.29 0.78 17.04
C ASP A 120 -6.09 -0.54 16.90
N PRO A 121 -5.60 -1.68 17.46
CA PRO A 121 -6.29 -2.96 17.33
C PRO A 121 -7.63 -3.01 18.07
N ASP A 122 -7.72 -2.35 19.22
CA ASP A 122 -8.95 -2.36 20.03
C ASP A 122 -10.05 -1.53 19.36
N LEU A 123 -9.67 -0.38 18.79
CA LEU A 123 -10.57 0.44 18.00
C LEU A 123 -10.96 -0.23 16.67
N LEU A 124 -10.06 -1.03 16.09
CA LEU A 124 -10.36 -1.82 14.90
C LEU A 124 -11.44 -2.87 15.19
N GLU A 125 -11.30 -3.61 16.30
CA GLU A 125 -12.30 -4.60 16.73
C GLU A 125 -13.65 -3.93 17.01
N ALA A 126 -13.63 -2.82 17.73
CA ALA A 126 -14.84 -2.02 18.01
C ALA A 126 -15.52 -1.51 16.72
N ALA A 127 -14.72 -1.04 15.74
CA ALA A 127 -15.24 -0.58 14.46
C ALA A 127 -15.89 -1.73 13.67
N ILE A 128 -15.28 -2.93 13.65
CA ILE A 128 -15.86 -4.10 13.00
C ILE A 128 -17.21 -4.44 13.63
N ALA A 129 -17.28 -4.48 14.96
CA ALA A 129 -18.52 -4.78 15.68
C ALA A 129 -19.61 -3.73 15.41
N ASP A 130 -19.26 -2.43 15.44
CA ASP A 130 -20.15 -1.33 15.12
C ASP A 130 -20.72 -1.43 13.70
N ARG A 131 -19.87 -1.71 12.71
CA ARG A 131 -20.32 -1.82 11.31
C ARG A 131 -21.25 -3.01 11.12
N ILE A 132 -20.95 -4.15 11.73
CA ILE A 132 -21.83 -5.33 11.70
C ILE A 132 -23.20 -4.98 12.30
N ALA A 133 -23.20 -4.32 13.46
CA ALA A 133 -24.45 -3.94 14.13
C ALA A 133 -25.31 -2.95 13.31
N LYS A 134 -24.65 -1.99 12.62
CA LYS A 134 -25.33 -0.95 11.85
C LYS A 134 -25.75 -1.37 10.44
N THR A 135 -24.96 -2.22 9.80
CA THR A 135 -25.16 -2.56 8.37
C THR A 135 -25.57 -4.01 8.14
N GLY A 136 -25.46 -4.87 9.16
CA GLY A 136 -25.66 -6.30 9.04
C GLY A 136 -24.53 -7.04 8.29
N ARG A 137 -23.46 -6.34 7.92
CA ARG A 137 -22.34 -6.88 7.12
C ARG A 137 -20.99 -6.54 7.74
N LYS A 138 -20.02 -7.43 7.57
CA LYS A 138 -18.61 -7.14 7.90
C LYS A 138 -18.03 -6.17 6.86
N PRO A 139 -17.15 -5.26 7.27
CA PRO A 139 -16.30 -4.53 6.34
C PRO A 139 -15.57 -5.50 5.40
N LYS A 140 -15.46 -5.12 4.14
CA LYS A 140 -14.94 -6.00 3.08
C LYS A 140 -13.42 -6.17 3.14
N ALA A 141 -12.72 -5.12 3.56
CA ALA A 141 -11.26 -5.10 3.67
C ALA A 141 -10.81 -4.14 4.79
N ILE A 142 -9.54 -4.25 5.15
CA ILE A 142 -8.84 -3.36 6.08
C ILE A 142 -7.57 -2.88 5.38
N VAL A 143 -7.31 -1.57 5.44
CA VAL A 143 -6.06 -0.95 4.97
C VAL A 143 -5.32 -0.36 6.19
N PRO A 144 -4.51 -1.16 6.87
CA PRO A 144 -3.73 -0.70 8.02
C PRO A 144 -2.49 0.06 7.56
N VAL A 145 -1.97 0.90 8.44
CA VAL A 145 -0.60 1.44 8.40
C VAL A 145 0.14 0.86 9.59
N ALA A 146 1.36 0.35 9.36
CA ALA A 146 2.23 -0.28 10.36
C ALA A 146 3.65 0.27 10.25
#